data_b285c22ad341bdae8f3b28971076af86
#
_entry.id   b285c22ad341bdae8f3b28971076af86
#
_cell.length_a   1.000
_cell.length_b   1.000
_cell.length_c   1.000
_cell.angle_alpha   90.00
_cell.angle_beta   90.00
_cell.angle_gamma   90.00
#
_symmetry.space_group_name_H-M   'P 1'
#
loop_
_entity.id
_entity.type
_entity.pdbx_description
1 polymer ?
#
loop_
_entity_poly.entity_id
_entity_poly.type
_entity_poly.pdbx_seq_one_letter_code
_entity_poly.pdbx_strand_id
1 'polypeptide(L)'
;QRNQRLALLVLLLLLVVTGVVILMVRKGQKQEESAETFQETNDHTNYGPEEWMSQGAPYIDVQLLTPNEYSRPQLPLNGADYIAIHYTANPGATAQNNRDYFENLSISHEAKVSSHFVVGLEGEVIQCIPTSEMSYATNSRNVDSISIECCHKDDTGVFEQETYDSVVKLAAWLCARFGLTSEQVIRHYDVTGKECPKYYVDHPDAWEQM
;
A
#
# COMPACT_ATOMS: atom_id res chain seq x y z
N GLN A 1 -18.16 -33.28 -51.10
CA GLN A 1 -18.67 -33.05 -49.72
C GLN A 1 -17.58 -33.18 -48.65
N ARG A 2 -16.68 -34.16 -48.67
CA ARG A 2 -15.61 -34.39 -47.69
C ARG A 2 -14.59 -33.23 -47.67
N ASN A 3 -14.17 -32.77 -48.84
CA ASN A 3 -13.20 -31.66 -48.99
C ASN A 3 -13.80 -30.29 -48.57
N GLN A 4 -15.09 -30.07 -48.77
CA GLN A 4 -15.80 -28.87 -48.36
C GLN A 4 -15.93 -28.80 -46.83
N ARG A 5 -16.21 -29.95 -46.15
CA ARG A 5 -16.26 -30.02 -44.68
C ARG A 5 -14.89 -29.80 -44.06
N LEU A 6 -13.82 -30.32 -44.68
CA LEU A 6 -12.45 -30.11 -44.22
C LEU A 6 -12.02 -28.63 -44.35
N ALA A 7 -12.35 -27.99 -45.48
CA ALA A 7 -12.08 -26.58 -45.70
C ALA A 7 -12.81 -25.68 -44.67
N LEU A 8 -14.08 -26.02 -44.35
CA LEU A 8 -14.85 -25.28 -43.34
C LEU A 8 -14.27 -25.44 -41.93
N LEU A 9 -13.80 -26.64 -41.56
CA LEU A 9 -13.15 -26.89 -40.28
C LEU A 9 -11.82 -26.13 -40.14
N VAL A 10 -11.02 -26.09 -41.20
CA VAL A 10 -9.77 -25.32 -41.22
C VAL A 10 -10.05 -23.82 -41.09
N LEU A 11 -11.08 -23.32 -41.78
CA LEU A 11 -11.46 -21.91 -41.67
C LEU A 11 -11.94 -21.54 -40.25
N LEU A 12 -12.75 -22.40 -39.64
CA LEU A 12 -13.20 -22.23 -38.26
C LEU A 12 -12.02 -22.25 -37.27
N LEU A 13 -11.06 -23.16 -37.45
CA LEU A 13 -9.86 -23.22 -36.61
C LEU A 13 -9.00 -21.93 -36.71
N LEU A 14 -8.83 -21.45 -37.95
CA LEU A 14 -8.11 -20.18 -38.19
C LEU A 14 -8.80 -19.00 -37.52
N LEU A 15 -10.13 -18.90 -37.55
CA LEU A 15 -10.89 -17.85 -36.90
C LEU A 15 -10.76 -17.90 -35.37
N VAL A 16 -10.77 -19.13 -34.80
CA VAL A 16 -10.57 -19.30 -33.35
C VAL A 16 -9.14 -18.88 -32.94
N VAL A 17 -8.13 -19.33 -33.70
CA VAL A 17 -6.74 -18.98 -33.43
C VAL A 17 -6.49 -17.47 -33.54
N THR A 18 -7.02 -16.82 -34.59
CA THR A 18 -6.92 -15.36 -34.73
C THR A 18 -7.64 -14.61 -33.62
N GLY A 19 -8.81 -15.09 -33.17
CA GLY A 19 -9.54 -14.53 -32.04
C GLY A 19 -8.77 -14.62 -30.73
N VAL A 20 -8.13 -15.77 -30.46
CA VAL A 20 -7.30 -15.97 -29.28
C VAL A 20 -6.05 -15.08 -29.31
N VAL A 21 -5.38 -14.96 -30.48
CA VAL A 21 -4.22 -14.09 -30.65
C VAL A 21 -4.60 -12.63 -30.41
N ILE A 22 -5.72 -12.15 -30.98
CA ILE A 22 -6.21 -10.79 -30.76
C ILE A 22 -6.51 -10.53 -29.27
N LEU A 23 -7.12 -11.50 -28.58
CA LEU A 23 -7.38 -11.38 -27.14
C LEU A 23 -6.10 -11.33 -26.30
N MET A 24 -5.08 -12.11 -26.66
CA MET A 24 -3.78 -12.10 -25.99
C MET A 24 -3.03 -10.79 -26.21
N VAL A 25 -3.03 -10.27 -27.46
CA VAL A 25 -2.42 -8.96 -27.79
C VAL A 25 -3.14 -7.83 -27.06
N ARG A 26 -4.48 -7.82 -27.02
CA ARG A 26 -5.23 -6.79 -26.27
C ARG A 26 -5.00 -6.87 -24.79
N LYS A 27 -4.85 -8.09 -24.24
CA LYS A 27 -4.52 -8.27 -22.81
C LYS A 27 -3.10 -7.80 -22.51
N GLY A 28 -2.13 -8.06 -23.39
CA GLY A 28 -0.76 -7.56 -23.29
C GLY A 28 -0.71 -6.02 -23.38
N GLN A 29 -1.38 -5.42 -24.37
CA GLN A 29 -1.46 -3.95 -24.53
C GLN A 29 -2.12 -3.28 -23.33
N LYS A 30 -3.20 -3.86 -22.77
CA LYS A 30 -3.84 -3.33 -21.57
C LYS A 30 -2.95 -3.44 -20.33
N GLN A 31 -2.09 -4.45 -20.27
CA GLN A 31 -1.12 -4.63 -19.20
C GLN A 31 0.08 -3.68 -19.33
N GLU A 32 0.56 -3.42 -20.57
CA GLU A 32 1.56 -2.40 -20.85
C GLU A 32 1.02 -0.99 -20.61
N GLU A 33 -0.19 -0.67 -21.08
CA GLU A 33 -0.85 0.62 -20.85
C GLU A 33 -1.11 0.85 -19.36
N SER A 34 -1.49 -0.18 -18.58
CA SER A 34 -1.61 -0.08 -17.13
C SER A 34 -0.24 0.07 -16.45
N ALA A 35 0.81 -0.55 -16.96
CA ALA A 35 2.17 -0.40 -16.45
C ALA A 35 2.76 0.98 -16.77
N GLU A 36 2.53 1.51 -17.99
CA GLU A 36 2.93 2.86 -18.36
C GLU A 36 2.15 3.93 -17.59
N THR A 37 0.83 3.77 -17.42
CA THR A 37 0.01 4.67 -16.60
C THR A 37 0.42 4.59 -15.12
N PHE A 38 0.78 3.39 -14.64
CA PHE A 38 1.29 3.18 -13.29
C PHE A 38 2.67 3.84 -13.10
N GLN A 39 3.57 3.77 -14.09
CA GLN A 39 4.86 4.47 -14.06
C GLN A 39 4.68 6.00 -14.16
N GLU A 40 3.78 6.49 -15.00
CA GLU A 40 3.53 7.92 -15.18
C GLU A 40 2.87 8.56 -13.95
N THR A 41 1.99 7.82 -13.24
CA THR A 41 1.40 8.27 -11.97
C THR A 41 2.33 8.09 -10.77
N ASN A 42 3.35 7.24 -10.85
CA ASN A 42 4.30 6.96 -9.77
C ASN A 42 5.67 7.62 -9.92
N ASP A 43 5.92 8.36 -11.00
CA ASP A 43 7.12 9.22 -11.11
C ASP A 43 6.99 10.50 -10.26
N HIS A 44 6.41 10.33 -9.08
CA HIS A 44 6.37 11.35 -8.02
C HIS A 44 7.63 11.34 -7.14
N THR A 45 8.63 10.57 -7.50
CA THR A 45 9.93 10.54 -6.84
C THR A 45 10.71 11.86 -6.96
N ASN A 46 10.25 12.77 -7.85
CA ASN A 46 10.84 14.08 -8.04
C ASN A 46 10.18 15.20 -7.23
N TYR A 47 9.08 14.92 -6.50
CA TYR A 47 8.44 15.92 -5.65
C TYR A 47 9.01 15.83 -4.24
N GLY A 48 9.61 16.92 -3.79
CA GLY A 48 10.13 17.02 -2.43
C GLY A 48 9.02 17.19 -1.38
N PRO A 49 9.34 16.99 -0.09
CA PRO A 49 8.38 17.13 1.01
C PRO A 49 7.60 18.45 1.00
N GLU A 50 8.19 19.55 0.54
CA GLU A 50 7.54 20.87 0.45
C GLU A 50 6.39 20.87 -0.56
N GLU A 51 6.52 20.19 -1.70
CA GLU A 51 5.46 20.10 -2.69
C GLU A 51 4.30 19.25 -2.20
N TRP A 52 4.57 18.12 -1.52
CA TRP A 52 3.52 17.32 -0.90
C TRP A 52 2.76 18.08 0.17
N MET A 53 3.47 18.89 0.98
CA MET A 53 2.85 19.78 1.98
C MET A 53 1.93 20.82 1.32
N SER A 54 2.31 21.37 0.16
CA SER A 54 1.47 22.32 -0.58
C SER A 54 0.18 21.66 -1.12
N GLN A 55 0.20 20.33 -1.29
CA GLN A 55 -0.93 19.50 -1.69
C GLN A 55 -1.74 18.94 -0.49
N GLY A 56 -1.42 19.36 0.73
CA GLY A 56 -2.14 18.98 1.95
C GLY A 56 -1.52 17.83 2.75
N ALA A 57 -0.39 17.25 2.33
CA ALA A 57 0.30 16.24 3.13
C ALA A 57 0.84 16.83 4.45
N PRO A 58 1.05 16.02 5.50
CA PRO A 58 1.98 16.37 6.56
C PRO A 58 3.42 16.48 5.99
N TYR A 59 4.35 17.01 6.77
CA TYR A 59 5.77 16.85 6.42
C TYR A 59 6.13 15.35 6.47
N ILE A 60 6.74 14.84 5.42
CA ILE A 60 7.15 13.44 5.30
C ILE A 60 8.67 13.38 5.19
N ASP A 61 9.31 12.76 6.19
CA ASP A 61 10.73 12.44 6.15
C ASP A 61 10.94 11.14 5.35
N VAL A 62 11.58 11.23 4.19
CA VAL A 62 11.76 10.09 3.28
C VAL A 62 13.03 9.32 3.68
N GLN A 63 12.85 8.20 4.38
CA GLN A 63 13.91 7.30 4.84
C GLN A 63 13.70 5.89 4.30
N LEU A 64 13.76 5.72 2.99
CA LEU A 64 13.49 4.43 2.35
C LEU A 64 14.40 3.33 2.89
N LEU A 65 13.80 2.15 3.12
CA LEU A 65 14.52 0.95 3.53
C LEU A 65 15.45 0.47 2.42
N THR A 66 16.57 -0.13 2.80
CA THR A 66 17.43 -0.85 1.86
C THR A 66 16.66 -2.02 1.24
N PRO A 67 16.68 -2.19 -0.11
CA PRO A 67 16.02 -3.32 -0.76
C PRO A 67 16.47 -4.67 -0.22
N ASN A 68 15.51 -5.49 0.23
CA ASN A 68 15.75 -6.83 0.75
C ASN A 68 14.43 -7.62 0.76
N GLU A 69 14.50 -8.95 0.84
CA GLU A 69 13.32 -9.82 0.80
C GLU A 69 12.46 -9.83 2.09
N TYR A 70 12.93 -9.24 3.21
CA TYR A 70 12.27 -9.29 4.51
C TYR A 70 11.42 -8.05 4.82
N SER A 71 11.84 -6.87 4.37
CA SER A 71 11.11 -5.63 4.65
C SER A 71 10.85 -4.76 3.41
N ARG A 72 11.68 -4.83 2.36
CA ARG A 72 11.46 -4.10 1.10
C ARG A 72 11.79 -4.98 -0.11
N PRO A 73 10.88 -5.85 -0.54
CA PRO A 73 11.12 -6.81 -1.63
C PRO A 73 11.13 -6.19 -3.03
N GLN A 74 10.83 -4.90 -3.16
CA GLN A 74 10.67 -4.19 -4.44
C GLN A 74 9.66 -4.84 -5.38
N LEU A 75 8.64 -5.50 -4.81
CA LEU A 75 7.51 -5.99 -5.58
C LEU A 75 6.56 -4.83 -5.88
N PRO A 76 6.02 -4.73 -7.09
CA PRO A 76 5.11 -3.64 -7.44
C PRO A 76 3.80 -3.77 -6.66
N LEU A 77 3.26 -2.61 -6.24
CA LEU A 77 1.88 -2.52 -5.78
C LEU A 77 0.94 -2.59 -6.99
N ASN A 78 -0.13 -3.39 -6.91
CA ASN A 78 -1.08 -3.59 -8.02
C ASN A 78 -2.14 -2.46 -8.14
N GLY A 79 -1.83 -1.29 -7.64
CA GLY A 79 -2.72 -0.16 -7.42
C GLY A 79 -2.88 0.10 -5.93
N ALA A 80 -3.24 1.33 -5.56
CA ALA A 80 -3.58 1.67 -4.19
C ALA A 80 -5.12 1.69 -4.07
N ASP A 81 -5.71 0.55 -3.73
CA ASP A 81 -7.17 0.42 -3.57
C ASP A 81 -7.61 0.71 -2.14
N TYR A 82 -6.68 0.65 -1.17
CA TYR A 82 -6.94 0.86 0.25
C TYR A 82 -5.80 1.61 0.94
N ILE A 83 -6.16 2.34 2.01
CA ILE A 83 -5.23 2.84 3.01
C ILE A 83 -5.45 2.02 4.28
N ALA A 84 -4.45 1.27 4.71
CA ALA A 84 -4.55 0.39 5.88
C ALA A 84 -3.88 1.02 7.10
N ILE A 85 -4.66 1.25 8.15
CA ILE A 85 -4.20 1.81 9.42
C ILE A 85 -3.84 0.66 10.38
N HIS A 86 -2.66 0.77 10.96
CA HIS A 86 -2.11 -0.15 11.95
C HIS A 86 -1.68 0.62 13.19
N TYR A 87 -1.38 -0.10 14.26
CA TYR A 87 -0.60 0.39 15.39
C TYR A 87 0.64 -0.50 15.55
N THR A 88 1.73 0.06 16.00
CA THR A 88 3.03 -0.63 16.08
C THR A 88 3.05 -1.80 17.06
N ALA A 89 2.10 -1.87 17.99
CA ALA A 89 2.11 -2.81 19.11
C ALA A 89 3.43 -2.79 19.92
N ASN A 90 4.11 -1.65 19.92
CA ASN A 90 5.41 -1.40 20.56
C ASN A 90 5.34 -0.09 21.36
N PRO A 91 4.72 -0.11 22.57
CA PRO A 91 4.43 1.08 23.35
C PRO A 91 5.68 1.93 23.63
N GLY A 92 5.57 3.24 23.40
CA GLY A 92 6.63 4.20 23.66
C GLY A 92 7.77 4.23 22.63
N ALA A 93 7.75 3.35 21.63
CA ALA A 93 8.73 3.40 20.54
C ALA A 93 8.44 4.55 19.59
N THR A 94 9.50 5.22 19.12
CA THR A 94 9.41 6.31 18.15
C THR A 94 9.22 5.79 16.71
N ALA A 95 8.86 6.69 15.78
CA ALA A 95 8.82 6.35 14.36
C ALA A 95 10.17 5.85 13.86
N GLN A 96 11.27 6.48 14.31
CA GLN A 96 12.62 6.06 13.95
C GLN A 96 12.95 4.65 14.46
N ASN A 97 12.57 4.29 15.69
CA ASN A 97 12.81 2.95 16.22
C ASN A 97 12.11 1.87 15.38
N ASN A 98 10.87 2.13 14.96
CA ASN A 98 10.12 1.19 14.13
C ASN A 98 10.69 1.12 12.69
N ARG A 99 11.09 2.23 12.10
CA ARG A 99 11.79 2.26 10.81
C ARG A 99 13.10 1.47 10.89
N ASP A 100 13.89 1.66 11.92
CA ASP A 100 15.18 0.98 12.10
C ASP A 100 15.00 -0.51 12.38
N TYR A 101 13.92 -0.90 13.06
CA TYR A 101 13.53 -2.31 13.17
C TYR A 101 13.30 -2.93 11.79
N PHE A 102 12.53 -2.26 10.91
CA PHE A 102 12.33 -2.75 9.54
C PHE A 102 13.64 -2.86 8.75
N GLU A 103 14.55 -1.88 8.89
CA GLU A 103 15.87 -1.94 8.25
C GLU A 103 16.69 -3.14 8.74
N ASN A 104 16.68 -3.39 10.07
CA ASN A 104 17.44 -4.48 10.67
C ASN A 104 16.96 -5.87 10.23
N LEU A 105 15.74 -6.02 9.74
CA LEU A 105 15.25 -7.29 9.20
C LEU A 105 16.04 -7.77 7.98
N SER A 106 16.69 -6.86 7.26
CA SER A 106 17.65 -7.21 6.19
C SER A 106 18.86 -8.02 6.69
N ILE A 107 19.13 -7.95 8.00
CA ILE A 107 20.27 -8.62 8.66
C ILE A 107 19.77 -9.76 9.56
N SER A 108 18.74 -9.50 10.40
CA SER A 108 18.27 -10.48 11.38
C SER A 108 17.45 -11.62 10.76
N HIS A 109 16.75 -11.35 9.67
CA HIS A 109 15.87 -12.30 8.97
C HIS A 109 14.79 -12.94 9.84
N GLU A 110 14.44 -12.32 10.97
CA GLU A 110 13.54 -12.91 11.98
C GLU A 110 12.06 -12.84 11.59
N ALA A 111 11.69 -11.89 10.73
CA ALA A 111 10.31 -11.69 10.27
C ALA A 111 10.26 -11.07 8.87
N LYS A 112 9.11 -11.21 8.20
CA LYS A 112 8.75 -10.42 7.02
C LYS A 112 7.69 -9.42 7.44
N VAL A 113 8.09 -8.18 7.71
CA VAL A 113 7.21 -7.09 8.12
C VAL A 113 7.78 -5.74 7.71
N SER A 114 6.92 -4.83 7.30
CA SER A 114 7.24 -3.44 6.97
C SER A 114 5.97 -2.62 6.78
N SER A 115 6.12 -1.31 6.65
CA SER A 115 5.02 -0.40 6.32
C SER A 115 5.50 0.66 5.34
N HIS A 116 4.58 1.27 4.60
CA HIS A 116 4.93 2.41 3.74
C HIS A 116 5.28 3.63 4.57
N PHE A 117 4.49 3.89 5.61
CA PHE A 117 4.68 5.02 6.51
C PHE A 117 4.67 4.57 7.96
N VAL A 118 5.42 5.31 8.77
CA VAL A 118 5.33 5.25 10.24
C VAL A 118 5.04 6.66 10.73
N VAL A 119 3.99 6.80 11.55
CA VAL A 119 3.64 8.06 12.22
C VAL A 119 4.03 7.96 13.69
N GLY A 120 4.85 8.88 14.15
CA GLY A 120 5.43 8.88 15.48
C GLY A 120 4.56 9.53 16.55
N LEU A 121 5.06 9.51 17.79
CA LEU A 121 4.37 10.02 18.99
C LEU A 121 4.16 11.54 18.97
N GLU A 122 5.03 12.27 18.28
CA GLU A 122 4.96 13.73 18.12
C GLU A 122 4.38 14.13 16.75
N GLY A 123 3.77 13.17 16.05
CA GLY A 123 3.16 13.38 14.73
C GLY A 123 4.14 13.41 13.56
N GLU A 124 5.42 13.11 13.79
CA GLU A 124 6.40 12.97 12.73
C GLU A 124 6.05 11.79 11.81
N VAL A 125 6.24 11.96 10.49
CA VAL A 125 5.93 10.94 9.49
C VAL A 125 7.21 10.52 8.78
N ILE A 126 7.54 9.23 8.84
CA ILE A 126 8.65 8.63 8.08
C ILE A 126 8.07 7.76 6.97
N GLN A 127 8.54 7.97 5.73
CA GLN A 127 8.27 7.07 4.62
C GLN A 127 9.37 6.01 4.53
N CYS A 128 8.99 4.74 4.68
CA CYS A 128 9.89 3.59 4.66
C CYS A 128 9.93 2.89 3.30
N ILE A 129 8.82 2.90 2.56
CA ILE A 129 8.67 2.21 1.27
C ILE A 129 7.96 3.16 0.29
N PRO A 130 8.40 3.23 -0.99
CA PRO A 130 7.66 3.95 -2.03
C PRO A 130 6.23 3.43 -2.17
N THR A 131 5.27 4.32 -2.41
CA THR A 131 3.85 3.93 -2.60
C THR A 131 3.60 3.11 -3.87
N SER A 132 4.60 2.96 -4.72
CA SER A 132 4.59 2.07 -5.89
C SER A 132 5.04 0.63 -5.58
N GLU A 133 5.60 0.39 -4.41
CA GLU A 133 6.09 -0.92 -3.98
C GLU A 133 5.15 -1.50 -2.91
N MET A 134 5.12 -2.83 -2.79
CA MET A 134 4.35 -3.56 -1.79
C MET A 134 5.09 -3.56 -0.44
N SER A 135 4.35 -3.40 0.66
CA SER A 135 4.84 -3.61 2.03
C SER A 135 4.31 -4.94 2.61
N TYR A 136 4.91 -5.41 3.69
CA TYR A 136 4.46 -6.58 4.44
C TYR A 136 3.71 -6.18 5.72
N ALA A 137 2.51 -5.62 5.60
CA ALA A 137 1.72 -5.11 6.72
C ALA A 137 0.32 -5.73 6.84
N THR A 138 -0.38 -5.90 5.71
CA THR A 138 -1.84 -6.06 5.67
C THR A 138 -2.26 -7.44 5.11
N ASN A 139 -1.41 -8.44 5.18
CA ASN A 139 -1.67 -9.81 4.74
C ASN A 139 -2.14 -9.91 3.26
N SER A 140 -3.36 -10.34 3.01
CA SER A 140 -3.90 -10.49 1.65
C SER A 140 -4.03 -9.16 0.90
N ARG A 141 -4.04 -8.02 1.61
CA ARG A 141 -4.08 -6.67 1.07
C ARG A 141 -2.70 -6.02 0.91
N ASN A 142 -1.60 -6.75 1.14
CA ASN A 142 -0.26 -6.22 0.85
C ASN A 142 -0.09 -5.77 -0.60
N VAL A 143 -0.82 -6.41 -1.52
CA VAL A 143 -0.71 -6.20 -2.97
C VAL A 143 -1.43 -4.95 -3.48
N ASP A 144 -2.35 -4.40 -2.70
CA ASP A 144 -3.28 -3.33 -3.12
C ASP A 144 -3.56 -2.29 -2.02
N SER A 145 -2.78 -2.26 -0.94
CA SER A 145 -2.93 -1.26 0.12
C SER A 145 -1.65 -0.51 0.43
N ILE A 146 -1.81 0.77 0.75
CA ILE A 146 -0.78 1.58 1.39
C ILE A 146 -0.98 1.48 2.90
N SER A 147 0.04 1.03 3.62
CA SER A 147 0.00 0.82 5.06
C SER A 147 0.62 1.98 5.84
N ILE A 148 0.00 2.32 6.96
CA ILE A 148 0.44 3.33 7.91
C ILE A 148 0.52 2.70 9.30
N GLU A 149 1.72 2.56 9.85
CA GLU A 149 1.95 2.15 11.23
C GLU A 149 1.97 3.36 12.14
N CYS A 150 1.17 3.34 13.19
CA CYS A 150 1.00 4.44 14.12
C CYS A 150 1.62 4.09 15.47
N CYS A 151 2.53 4.94 15.95
CA CYS A 151 3.09 4.83 17.29
C CYS A 151 2.03 5.16 18.35
N HIS A 152 2.19 4.59 19.53
CA HIS A 152 1.34 4.80 20.68
C HIS A 152 2.17 4.74 21.96
N LYS A 153 1.72 5.43 22.99
CA LYS A 153 2.50 5.64 24.19
C LYS A 153 2.49 4.44 25.14
N ASP A 154 1.35 3.77 25.25
CA ASP A 154 1.11 2.71 26.21
C ASP A 154 0.27 1.55 25.64
N ASP A 155 -0.01 0.53 26.45
CA ASP A 155 -0.69 -0.70 26.06
C ASP A 155 -2.17 -0.50 25.68
N THR A 156 -2.74 0.70 25.86
CA THR A 156 -4.11 1.00 25.41
C THR A 156 -4.20 1.08 23.91
N GLY A 157 -3.10 1.45 23.24
CA GLY A 157 -3.03 1.65 21.81
C GLY A 157 -3.73 2.93 21.33
N VAL A 158 -4.07 3.85 22.26
CA VAL A 158 -4.57 5.19 21.92
C VAL A 158 -3.47 5.98 21.21
N PHE A 159 -3.80 6.65 20.13
CA PHE A 159 -2.89 7.58 19.49
C PHE A 159 -2.89 8.90 20.26
N GLU A 160 -1.70 9.45 20.51
CA GLU A 160 -1.58 10.82 20.99
C GLU A 160 -2.22 11.78 19.96
N GLN A 161 -2.61 12.99 20.38
CA GLN A 161 -3.33 13.91 19.49
C GLN A 161 -2.48 14.25 18.25
N GLU A 162 -1.19 14.44 18.40
CA GLU A 162 -0.25 14.74 17.33
C GLU A 162 -0.14 13.58 16.33
N THR A 163 -0.11 12.33 16.83
CA THR A 163 -0.14 11.13 16.01
C THR A 163 -1.44 11.06 15.23
N TYR A 164 -2.57 11.22 15.92
CA TYR A 164 -3.92 11.19 15.32
C TYR A 164 -4.06 12.23 14.19
N ASP A 165 -3.69 13.48 14.46
CA ASP A 165 -3.80 14.57 13.48
C ASP A 165 -2.96 14.30 12.23
N SER A 166 -1.74 13.75 12.42
CA SER A 166 -0.86 13.39 11.32
C SER A 166 -1.37 12.19 10.52
N VAL A 167 -1.93 11.16 11.19
CA VAL A 167 -2.56 10.00 10.52
C VAL A 167 -3.74 10.43 9.66
N VAL A 168 -4.65 11.24 10.22
CA VAL A 168 -5.82 11.75 9.48
C VAL A 168 -5.37 12.58 8.27
N LYS A 169 -4.41 13.48 8.47
CA LYS A 169 -3.88 14.32 7.39
C LYS A 169 -3.19 13.51 6.30
N LEU A 170 -2.39 12.51 6.69
CA LEU A 170 -1.70 11.62 5.76
C LEU A 170 -2.69 10.76 4.97
N ALA A 171 -3.66 10.14 5.65
CA ALA A 171 -4.69 9.32 5.01
C ALA A 171 -5.55 10.14 4.04
N ALA A 172 -5.97 11.33 4.42
CA ALA A 172 -6.74 12.23 3.55
C ALA A 172 -5.94 12.62 2.29
N TRP A 173 -4.66 12.97 2.45
CA TRP A 173 -3.79 13.28 1.31
C TRP A 173 -3.60 12.07 0.39
N LEU A 174 -3.37 10.87 0.94
CA LEU A 174 -3.26 9.64 0.16
C LEU A 174 -4.57 9.32 -0.57
N CYS A 175 -5.72 9.47 0.09
CA CYS A 175 -7.02 9.29 -0.55
C CYS A 175 -7.18 10.23 -1.74
N ALA A 176 -6.87 11.52 -1.58
CA ALA A 176 -6.94 12.50 -2.67
C ALA A 176 -5.97 12.14 -3.83
N ARG A 177 -4.77 11.67 -3.50
CA ARG A 177 -3.75 11.30 -4.47
C ARG A 177 -4.11 10.08 -5.30
N PHE A 178 -4.75 9.08 -4.70
CA PHE A 178 -5.09 7.80 -5.34
C PHE A 178 -6.56 7.70 -5.74
N GLY A 179 -7.34 8.77 -5.57
CA GLY A 179 -8.76 8.81 -5.95
C GLY A 179 -9.63 7.92 -5.06
N LEU A 180 -9.26 7.75 -3.79
CA LEU A 180 -9.96 6.96 -2.80
C LEU A 180 -10.91 7.83 -1.97
N THR A 181 -11.84 7.19 -1.29
CA THR A 181 -12.74 7.80 -0.30
C THR A 181 -12.45 7.26 1.11
N SER A 182 -13.09 7.80 2.12
CA SER A 182 -12.98 7.29 3.49
C SER A 182 -13.40 5.82 3.63
N GLU A 183 -14.27 5.31 2.77
CA GLU A 183 -14.69 3.90 2.77
C GLU A 183 -13.55 2.92 2.45
N GLN A 184 -12.47 3.40 1.82
CA GLN A 184 -11.29 2.63 1.49
C GLN A 184 -10.15 2.81 2.51
N VAL A 185 -10.38 3.59 3.56
CA VAL A 185 -9.52 3.62 4.74
C VAL A 185 -9.97 2.49 5.67
N ILE A 186 -9.10 1.49 5.87
CA ILE A 186 -9.42 0.26 6.58
C ILE A 186 -8.46 0.02 7.74
N ARG A 187 -8.89 -0.81 8.70
CA ARG A 187 -8.01 -1.34 9.75
C ARG A 187 -7.42 -2.68 9.31
N HIS A 188 -6.29 -3.05 9.83
CA HIS A 188 -5.81 -4.43 9.69
C HIS A 188 -6.86 -5.45 10.18
N TYR A 189 -7.62 -5.08 11.21
CA TYR A 189 -8.75 -5.85 11.73
C TYR A 189 -9.76 -6.24 10.64
N ASP A 190 -10.09 -5.32 9.76
CA ASP A 190 -11.10 -5.51 8.71
C ASP A 190 -10.67 -6.56 7.66
N VAL A 191 -9.35 -6.86 7.59
CA VAL A 191 -8.78 -7.85 6.68
C VAL A 191 -8.63 -9.22 7.33
N THR A 192 -8.21 -9.27 8.60
CA THR A 192 -7.79 -10.53 9.24
C THR A 192 -8.48 -10.84 10.56
N GLY A 193 -9.20 -9.88 11.15
CA GLY A 193 -9.73 -9.98 12.52
C GLY A 193 -8.68 -9.76 13.61
N LYS A 194 -7.42 -9.43 13.24
CA LYS A 194 -6.39 -9.06 14.20
C LYS A 194 -6.78 -7.76 14.91
N GLU A 195 -6.62 -7.69 16.24
CA GLU A 195 -6.88 -6.49 17.03
C GLU A 195 -5.86 -5.38 16.70
N CYS A 196 -6.01 -4.75 15.54
CA CYS A 196 -5.09 -3.74 15.01
C CYS A 196 -5.84 -2.76 14.09
N PRO A 197 -5.77 -1.44 14.37
CA PRO A 197 -5.16 -0.84 15.56
C PRO A 197 -6.04 -1.06 16.79
N LYS A 198 -5.43 -1.50 17.90
CA LYS A 198 -6.12 -2.01 19.08
C LYS A 198 -7.24 -1.08 19.60
N TYR A 199 -6.90 0.16 19.94
CA TYR A 199 -7.89 1.10 20.49
C TYR A 199 -9.11 1.28 19.58
N TYR A 200 -8.89 1.39 18.27
CA TYR A 200 -9.95 1.62 17.28
C TYR A 200 -10.73 0.35 16.90
N VAL A 201 -10.27 -0.81 17.33
CA VAL A 201 -11.07 -2.07 17.33
C VAL A 201 -11.95 -2.13 18.54
N ASP A 202 -11.41 -1.80 19.72
CA ASP A 202 -12.14 -1.80 20.98
C ASP A 202 -13.18 -0.66 21.07
N HIS A 203 -12.97 0.43 20.30
CA HIS A 203 -13.81 1.64 20.29
C HIS A 203 -14.24 1.98 18.85
N PRO A 204 -15.24 1.28 18.29
CA PRO A 204 -15.71 1.52 16.93
C PRO A 204 -16.17 2.97 16.67
N ASP A 205 -16.76 3.62 17.66
CA ASP A 205 -17.18 5.02 17.54
C ASP A 205 -15.98 5.96 17.31
N ALA A 206 -14.82 5.66 17.91
CA ALA A 206 -13.60 6.44 17.68
C ALA A 206 -13.02 6.19 16.28
N TRP A 207 -13.21 5.00 15.73
CA TRP A 207 -12.84 4.71 14.35
C TRP A 207 -13.72 5.48 13.36
N GLU A 208 -15.04 5.48 13.58
CA GLU A 208 -16.00 6.20 12.73
C GLU A 208 -15.76 7.73 12.72
N GLN A 209 -15.15 8.27 13.79
CA GLN A 209 -14.82 9.70 13.90
C GLN A 209 -13.50 10.07 13.23
N MET A 210 -12.64 9.09 12.95
CA MET A 210 -11.37 9.32 12.27
C MET A 210 -11.58 9.59 10.80
#